data_5e272d5b943e6163c5034203c6b7e953
#
_entry.id   5e272d5b943e6163c5034203c6b7e953
#
_cell.length_a   1.000
_cell.length_b   1.000
_cell.length_c   1.000
_cell.angle_alpha   90.00
_cell.angle_beta   90.00
_cell.angle_gamma   90.00
#
_symmetry.space_group_name_H-M   'P 1'
#
loop_
_entity.id
_entity.type
_entity.pdbx_description
1 polymer ?
#
loop_
_entity_poly.entity_id
_entity_poly.type
_entity_poly.pdbx_seq_one_letter_code
_entity_poly.pdbx_strand_id
1 'polypeptide(L)'
;FDMLYTFLSKLVPKMPLITGWNWFGYDWPYLMNRAKRLGIDPRIASPSGILTGVNQIPLHVLMVDYLDIYKKWDRVIKIRESNSLDYVANQAIGIKKISYNGTLKDLYESDFETFIFYNAVDCALVHYIDKRLDTISTFFKIAEVSRVEIDRALSPVWTTEVLMLRKFMERKRVIVNERKGESHVKFEGAYVKKPEKGLYEWIACFDFASLYPNTMMQWGISPEVYIGKNLKEIPEGAIKTSSGAVFYSKEGKEPILREILQGLYAQRKATKKKYFECEKEIEKIKKAIKAKS
;
A
#
# COMPACT_ATOMS: atom_id res chain seq x y z
N PHE A 1 35.52 2.01 8.20
CA PHE A 1 35.30 0.61 8.58
C PHE A 1 34.46 0.53 9.85
N ASP A 2 34.92 1.06 10.98
CA ASP A 2 34.34 0.87 12.31
C ASP A 2 32.89 1.30 12.47
N MET A 3 32.53 2.43 11.88
CA MET A 3 31.15 2.92 11.91
C MET A 3 30.20 1.94 11.23
N LEU A 4 30.51 1.49 10.00
CA LEU A 4 29.66 0.57 9.27
C LEU A 4 29.62 -0.81 9.91
N TYR A 5 30.76 -1.30 10.40
CA TYR A 5 30.84 -2.55 11.14
C TYR A 5 29.97 -2.50 12.40
N THR A 6 30.06 -1.42 13.19
CA THR A 6 29.23 -1.23 14.39
C THR A 6 27.75 -1.16 14.06
N PHE A 7 27.39 -0.43 13.01
CA PHE A 7 26.01 -0.35 12.54
C PHE A 7 25.45 -1.73 12.20
N LEU A 8 26.15 -2.49 11.33
CA LEU A 8 25.68 -3.79 10.88
C LEU A 8 25.73 -4.86 11.97
N SER A 9 26.75 -4.86 12.85
CA SER A 9 26.93 -5.92 13.85
C SER A 9 26.24 -5.67 15.20
N LYS A 10 26.02 -4.40 15.57
CA LYS A 10 25.48 -4.04 16.90
C LYS A 10 24.13 -3.35 16.87
N LEU A 11 23.82 -2.58 15.84
CA LEU A 11 22.57 -1.84 15.76
C LEU A 11 21.50 -2.61 14.98
N VAL A 12 21.77 -2.99 13.73
CA VAL A 12 20.80 -3.72 12.90
C VAL A 12 20.28 -4.99 13.57
N PRO A 13 21.09 -5.85 14.23
CA PRO A 13 20.61 -7.04 14.92
C PRO A 13 19.59 -6.81 16.05
N LYS A 14 19.51 -5.58 16.56
CA LYS A 14 18.58 -5.20 17.64
C LYS A 14 17.33 -4.49 17.15
N MET A 15 17.27 -4.16 15.89
CA MET A 15 16.14 -3.41 15.31
C MET A 15 15.09 -4.36 14.76
N PRO A 16 13.84 -4.34 15.25
CA PRO A 16 12.76 -5.14 14.69
C PRO A 16 12.22 -4.56 13.38
N LEU A 17 12.33 -3.24 13.20
CA LEU A 17 11.87 -2.51 12.01
C LEU A 17 12.91 -1.46 11.62
N ILE A 18 13.21 -1.39 10.33
CA ILE A 18 14.01 -0.31 9.74
C ILE A 18 13.23 0.27 8.56
N THR A 19 13.17 1.59 8.50
CA THR A 19 12.56 2.33 7.40
C THR A 19 13.37 3.56 7.06
N GLY A 20 13.20 4.06 5.84
CA GLY A 20 13.82 5.28 5.36
C GLY A 20 13.15 5.74 4.07
N TRP A 21 13.46 6.95 3.63
CA TRP A 21 12.94 7.50 2.39
C TRP A 21 13.77 7.01 1.20
N ASN A 22 13.18 6.22 0.32
CA ASN A 22 13.89 5.56 -0.78
C ASN A 22 14.97 4.57 -0.28
N TRP A 23 14.67 3.89 0.82
CA TRP A 23 15.58 3.00 1.53
C TRP A 23 16.19 1.91 0.66
N PHE A 24 15.36 1.24 -0.15
CA PHE A 24 15.81 0.19 -1.06
C PHE A 24 16.36 0.73 -2.38
N GLY A 25 16.08 1.99 -2.71
CA GLY A 25 16.64 2.61 -3.90
C GLY A 25 18.06 3.15 -3.72
N TYR A 26 18.46 3.48 -2.49
CA TYR A 26 19.76 4.08 -2.23
C TYR A 26 20.45 3.57 -0.97
N ASP A 27 19.89 3.79 0.22
CA ASP A 27 20.62 3.61 1.50
C ASP A 27 21.07 2.17 1.73
N TRP A 28 20.15 1.23 1.69
CA TRP A 28 20.47 -0.17 1.98
C TRP A 28 21.42 -0.79 0.96
N PRO A 29 21.20 -0.67 -0.36
CA PRO A 29 22.16 -1.14 -1.36
C PRO A 29 23.54 -0.50 -1.23
N TYR A 30 23.60 0.80 -0.91
CA TYR A 30 24.87 1.47 -0.68
C TYR A 30 25.62 0.86 0.51
N LEU A 31 24.94 0.65 1.65
CA LEU A 31 25.53 0.05 2.85
C LEU A 31 26.05 -1.37 2.57
N MET A 32 25.25 -2.19 1.88
CA MET A 32 25.65 -3.56 1.52
C MET A 32 26.86 -3.60 0.57
N ASN A 33 26.86 -2.74 -0.45
CA ASN A 33 27.99 -2.64 -1.38
C ASN A 33 29.25 -2.09 -0.70
N ARG A 34 29.09 -1.12 0.18
CA ARG A 34 30.19 -0.54 0.95
C ARG A 34 30.79 -1.58 1.92
N ALA A 35 29.97 -2.36 2.58
CA ALA A 35 30.41 -3.45 3.45
C ALA A 35 31.28 -4.44 2.67
N LYS A 36 30.83 -4.92 1.52
CA LYS A 36 31.60 -5.82 0.65
C LYS A 36 32.93 -5.23 0.23
N ARG A 37 32.99 -3.95 -0.16
CA ARG A 37 34.24 -3.26 -0.54
C ARG A 37 35.22 -3.12 0.61
N LEU A 38 34.73 -3.05 1.84
CA LEU A 38 35.53 -2.96 3.05
C LEU A 38 35.89 -4.33 3.65
N GLY A 39 35.52 -5.44 3.00
CA GLY A 39 35.73 -6.79 3.48
C GLY A 39 34.86 -7.17 4.70
N ILE A 40 33.77 -6.44 4.93
CA ILE A 40 32.77 -6.76 5.98
C ILE A 40 31.75 -7.72 5.38
N ASP A 41 31.61 -8.91 6.00
CA ASP A 41 30.55 -9.84 5.61
C ASP A 41 29.18 -9.28 6.01
N PRO A 42 28.27 -8.98 5.04
CA PRO A 42 26.96 -8.43 5.36
C PRO A 42 26.09 -9.33 6.26
N ARG A 43 26.40 -10.63 6.35
CA ARG A 43 25.65 -11.58 7.20
C ARG A 43 25.75 -11.27 8.69
N ILE A 44 26.73 -10.47 9.11
CA ILE A 44 26.83 -9.99 10.50
C ILE A 44 25.63 -9.14 10.92
N ALA A 45 24.87 -8.59 9.94
CA ALA A 45 23.66 -7.82 10.20
C ALA A 45 22.50 -8.70 10.69
N SER A 46 22.60 -10.03 10.57
CA SER A 46 21.58 -10.98 11.01
C SER A 46 22.10 -11.85 12.15
N PRO A 47 21.40 -11.94 13.30
CA PRO A 47 21.76 -12.87 14.37
C PRO A 47 21.84 -14.33 13.93
N SER A 48 21.04 -14.71 12.93
CA SER A 48 21.07 -16.06 12.34
C SER A 48 22.09 -16.21 11.21
N GLY A 49 22.75 -15.11 10.79
CA GLY A 49 23.62 -15.11 9.61
C GLY A 49 22.87 -15.25 8.26
N ILE A 50 21.53 -15.21 8.27
CA ILE A 50 20.71 -15.39 7.07
C ILE A 50 20.24 -14.03 6.53
N LEU A 51 20.48 -13.83 5.24
CA LEU A 51 19.95 -12.71 4.46
C LEU A 51 18.97 -13.25 3.43
N THR A 52 17.82 -12.56 3.23
CA THR A 52 16.73 -12.99 2.37
C THR A 52 16.52 -12.05 1.19
N GLY A 53 15.99 -12.59 0.10
CA GLY A 53 15.60 -11.84 -1.08
C GLY A 53 16.76 -11.20 -1.84
N VAL A 54 16.40 -10.50 -2.91
CA VAL A 54 17.38 -9.80 -3.79
C VAL A 54 18.08 -8.67 -3.03
N ASN A 55 17.38 -8.03 -2.12
CA ASN A 55 17.91 -6.91 -1.32
C ASN A 55 18.77 -7.35 -0.14
N GLN A 56 19.00 -8.67 0.06
CA GLN A 56 19.83 -9.19 1.16
C GLN A 56 19.36 -8.67 2.54
N ILE A 57 18.07 -8.76 2.82
CA ILE A 57 17.47 -8.29 4.07
C ILE A 57 17.77 -9.32 5.18
N PRO A 58 18.28 -8.91 6.36
CA PRO A 58 18.43 -9.80 7.50
C PRO A 58 17.11 -10.42 7.93
N LEU A 59 17.08 -11.74 8.15
CA LEU A 59 15.84 -12.50 8.38
C LEU A 59 14.99 -11.99 9.56
N HIS A 60 15.63 -11.44 10.59
CA HIS A 60 14.96 -11.02 11.84
C HIS A 60 14.34 -9.62 11.78
N VAL A 61 14.72 -8.80 10.78
CA VAL A 61 14.29 -7.39 10.70
C VAL A 61 13.30 -7.19 9.58
N LEU A 62 12.24 -6.47 9.89
CA LEU A 62 11.33 -5.96 8.88
C LEU A 62 11.92 -4.67 8.30
N MET A 63 12.21 -4.66 7.01
CA MET A 63 12.63 -3.45 6.30
C MET A 63 11.53 -3.00 5.36
N VAL A 64 11.14 -1.74 5.45
CA VAL A 64 10.07 -1.15 4.65
C VAL A 64 10.53 0.18 4.09
N ASP A 65 10.36 0.38 2.79
CA ASP A 65 10.64 1.68 2.17
C ASP A 65 9.47 2.64 2.40
N TYR A 66 9.72 3.71 3.15
CA TYR A 66 8.68 4.67 3.49
C TYR A 66 8.13 5.40 2.25
N LEU A 67 8.97 5.64 1.25
CA LEU A 67 8.52 6.23 -0.02
C LEU A 67 7.50 5.34 -0.73
N ASP A 68 7.68 4.02 -0.70
CA ASP A 68 6.74 3.09 -1.31
C ASP A 68 5.43 3.00 -0.50
N ILE A 69 5.51 3.01 0.83
CA ILE A 69 4.33 3.14 1.69
C ILE A 69 3.59 4.44 1.35
N TYR A 70 4.30 5.56 1.32
CA TYR A 70 3.72 6.87 1.04
C TYR A 70 3.06 6.93 -0.34
N LYS A 71 3.72 6.45 -1.39
CA LYS A 71 3.14 6.35 -2.74
C LYS A 71 1.88 5.50 -2.81
N LYS A 72 1.80 4.44 -1.99
CA LYS A 72 0.61 3.57 -1.91
C LYS A 72 -0.53 4.21 -1.13
N TRP A 73 -0.20 4.86 -0.02
CA TRP A 73 -1.14 5.58 0.82
C TRP A 73 -1.85 6.69 0.07
N ASP A 74 -1.09 7.46 -0.69
CA ASP A 74 -1.55 8.71 -1.31
C ASP A 74 -2.16 8.52 -2.72
N ARG A 75 -2.47 7.31 -3.14
CA ARG A 75 -3.24 7.09 -4.38
C ARG A 75 -4.59 7.79 -4.40
N VAL A 76 -5.09 8.19 -3.25
CA VAL A 76 -6.35 8.92 -3.07
C VAL A 76 -6.16 10.43 -3.21
N ILE A 77 -4.94 10.93 -3.07
CA ILE A 77 -4.63 12.36 -3.11
C ILE A 77 -3.91 12.68 -4.42
N LYS A 78 -4.55 13.47 -5.21
CA LYS A 78 -4.25 14.20 -6.45
C LYS A 78 -2.78 14.27 -6.92
N ILE A 79 -2.63 14.58 -8.21
CA ILE A 79 -1.42 14.87 -8.96
C ILE A 79 -0.33 15.52 -8.07
N ARG A 80 0.78 14.80 -7.88
CA ARG A 80 1.95 15.28 -7.15
C ARG A 80 2.96 15.86 -8.10
N GLU A 81 3.53 16.98 -7.73
CA GLU A 81 4.64 17.58 -8.45
C GLU A 81 5.94 16.79 -8.23
N SER A 82 6.14 16.28 -7.01
CA SER A 82 7.37 15.56 -6.64
C SER A 82 7.15 14.52 -5.53
N ASN A 83 8.00 13.49 -5.52
CA ASN A 83 8.11 12.52 -4.43
C ASN A 83 9.39 12.74 -3.60
N SER A 84 10.03 13.90 -3.69
CA SER A 84 11.18 14.21 -2.85
C SER A 84 10.76 14.35 -1.39
N LEU A 85 11.65 13.97 -0.47
CA LEU A 85 11.39 14.10 0.97
C LEU A 85 11.06 15.53 1.36
N ASP A 86 11.76 16.52 0.79
CA ASP A 86 11.53 17.96 1.06
C ASP A 86 10.12 18.40 0.66
N TYR A 87 9.68 18.02 -0.55
CA TYR A 87 8.34 18.35 -1.03
C TYR A 87 7.26 17.73 -0.15
N VAL A 88 7.40 16.45 0.15
CA VAL A 88 6.41 15.71 0.95
C VAL A 88 6.38 16.20 2.40
N ALA A 89 7.53 16.46 3.00
CA ALA A 89 7.61 17.04 4.34
C ALA A 89 6.93 18.41 4.42
N ASN A 90 7.21 19.29 3.45
CA ASN A 90 6.55 20.59 3.38
C ASN A 90 5.02 20.46 3.25
N GLN A 91 4.53 19.55 2.43
CA GLN A 91 3.09 19.31 2.26
C GLN A 91 2.42 18.67 3.48
N ALA A 92 3.07 17.69 4.11
CA ALA A 92 2.48 16.92 5.19
C ALA A 92 2.56 17.63 6.56
N ILE A 93 3.67 18.29 6.84
CA ILE A 93 4.00 18.85 8.16
C ILE A 93 4.44 20.33 8.12
N GLY A 94 4.53 20.96 6.95
CA GLY A 94 4.93 22.36 6.80
C GLY A 94 6.41 22.62 7.07
N ILE A 95 7.25 21.57 7.12
CA ILE A 95 8.68 21.67 7.39
C ILE A 95 9.45 21.34 6.11
N LYS A 96 10.51 22.08 5.84
CA LYS A 96 11.45 21.85 4.74
C LYS A 96 12.78 21.33 5.27
N LYS A 97 13.55 20.72 4.37
CA LYS A 97 14.96 20.40 4.63
C LYS A 97 15.77 21.66 4.91
N ILE A 98 16.89 21.47 5.58
CA ILE A 98 17.85 22.56 5.78
C ILE A 98 18.45 22.93 4.41
N SER A 99 18.46 24.21 4.09
CA SER A 99 19.14 24.71 2.91
C SER A 99 20.64 24.92 3.21
N TYR A 100 21.48 24.58 2.26
CA TYR A 100 22.92 24.80 2.30
C TYR A 100 23.41 25.24 0.93
N ASN A 101 24.59 25.85 0.89
CA ASN A 101 25.22 26.30 -0.36
C ASN A 101 26.20 25.24 -0.86
N GLY A 102 26.27 25.04 -2.18
CA GLY A 102 27.18 24.08 -2.81
C GLY A 102 26.66 22.64 -2.81
N THR A 103 27.56 21.68 -2.80
CA THR A 103 27.25 20.24 -2.77
C THR A 103 27.31 19.68 -1.35
N LEU A 104 26.74 18.48 -1.13
CA LEU A 104 26.88 17.75 0.15
C LEU A 104 28.35 17.47 0.50
N LYS A 105 29.23 17.36 -0.50
CA LYS A 105 30.66 17.20 -0.28
C LYS A 105 31.28 18.49 0.26
N ASP A 106 30.90 19.60 -0.33
CA ASP A 106 31.40 20.92 0.14
C ASP A 106 30.93 21.16 1.58
N LEU A 107 29.69 20.83 1.91
CA LEU A 107 29.16 20.94 3.27
C LEU A 107 29.93 20.02 4.25
N TYR A 108 30.22 18.78 3.84
CA TYR A 108 31.01 17.86 4.65
C TYR A 108 32.43 18.39 4.94
N GLU A 109 33.07 19.02 3.96
CA GLU A 109 34.43 19.52 4.07
C GLU A 109 34.52 20.90 4.80
N SER A 110 33.48 21.74 4.65
CA SER A 110 33.47 23.11 5.20
C SER A 110 32.77 23.25 6.54
N ASP A 111 31.65 22.49 6.76
CA ASP A 111 30.85 22.57 7.97
C ASP A 111 30.27 21.18 8.31
N PHE A 112 31.10 20.37 8.93
CA PHE A 112 30.76 19.00 9.30
C PHE A 112 29.61 18.94 10.32
N GLU A 113 29.47 19.91 11.21
CA GLU A 113 28.41 19.94 12.21
C GLU A 113 27.05 20.14 11.53
N THR A 114 26.94 21.11 10.63
CA THR A 114 25.73 21.30 9.82
C THR A 114 25.44 20.09 8.92
N PHE A 115 26.46 19.41 8.39
CA PHE A 115 26.27 18.17 7.62
C PHE A 115 25.64 17.07 8.47
N ILE A 116 26.10 16.84 9.69
CA ILE A 116 25.50 15.86 10.61
C ILE A 116 24.07 16.25 10.98
N PHE A 117 23.86 17.54 11.28
CA PHE A 117 22.53 18.05 11.61
C PHE A 117 21.55 17.93 10.43
N TYR A 118 21.99 18.21 9.21
CA TYR A 118 21.21 17.99 8.00
C TYR A 118 20.72 16.53 7.89
N ASN A 119 21.63 15.55 8.10
CA ASN A 119 21.28 14.14 8.07
C ASN A 119 20.31 13.75 9.17
N ALA A 120 20.49 14.26 10.38
CA ALA A 120 19.58 14.04 11.50
C ALA A 120 18.17 14.58 11.21
N VAL A 121 18.08 15.76 10.59
CA VAL A 121 16.78 16.34 10.17
C VAL A 121 16.12 15.49 9.10
N ASP A 122 16.84 15.00 8.10
CA ASP A 122 16.29 14.13 7.07
C ASP A 122 15.66 12.85 7.67
N CYS A 123 16.33 12.24 8.64
CA CYS A 123 15.77 11.09 9.35
C CYS A 123 14.52 11.49 10.18
N ALA A 124 14.57 12.62 10.87
CA ALA A 124 13.47 13.12 11.68
C ALA A 124 12.23 13.47 10.84
N LEU A 125 12.41 14.00 9.62
CA LEU A 125 11.30 14.31 8.72
C LEU A 125 10.46 13.07 8.40
N VAL A 126 11.08 11.92 8.13
CA VAL A 126 10.36 10.67 7.87
C VAL A 126 9.51 10.28 9.08
N HIS A 127 10.08 10.38 10.29
CA HIS A 127 9.35 10.10 11.52
C HIS A 127 8.15 11.04 11.73
N TYR A 128 8.32 12.34 11.52
CA TYR A 128 7.24 13.31 11.70
C TYR A 128 6.16 13.21 10.63
N ILE A 129 6.53 12.86 9.39
CA ILE A 129 5.56 12.54 8.33
C ILE A 129 4.70 11.35 8.75
N ASP A 130 5.33 10.27 9.23
CA ASP A 130 4.58 9.10 9.69
C ASP A 130 3.70 9.40 10.89
N LYS A 131 4.22 10.15 11.88
CA LYS A 131 3.44 10.59 13.03
C LYS A 131 2.21 11.42 12.63
N ARG A 132 2.28 12.17 11.54
CA ARG A 132 1.16 12.98 11.01
C ARG A 132 0.16 12.16 10.21
N LEU A 133 0.64 11.21 9.42
CA LEU A 133 -0.16 10.44 8.46
C LEU A 133 -0.59 9.07 8.98
N ASP A 134 0.10 8.53 9.99
CA ASP A 134 -0.12 7.21 10.61
C ASP A 134 -0.12 6.07 9.56
N THR A 135 0.81 6.15 8.61
CA THR A 135 0.85 5.24 7.46
C THR A 135 1.38 3.87 7.81
N ILE A 136 2.48 3.78 8.58
CA ILE A 136 3.07 2.50 9.00
C ILE A 136 2.05 1.70 9.81
N SER A 137 1.42 2.33 10.82
CA SER A 137 0.39 1.70 11.64
C SER A 137 -0.80 1.20 10.82
N THR A 138 -1.22 1.99 9.82
CA THR A 138 -2.30 1.59 8.91
C THR A 138 -1.92 0.36 8.09
N PHE A 139 -0.71 0.29 7.54
CA PHE A 139 -0.26 -0.90 6.80
C PHE A 139 -0.10 -2.13 7.69
N PHE A 140 0.32 -1.96 8.95
CA PHE A 140 0.26 -3.04 9.95
C PHE A 140 -1.16 -3.55 10.16
N LYS A 141 -2.16 -2.65 10.26
CA LYS A 141 -3.58 -3.04 10.36
C LYS A 141 -4.08 -3.77 9.12
N ILE A 142 -3.68 -3.34 7.93
CA ILE A 142 -4.01 -4.04 6.68
C ILE A 142 -3.38 -5.44 6.69
N ALA A 143 -2.11 -5.57 7.07
CA ALA A 143 -1.41 -6.84 7.18
C ALA A 143 -2.11 -7.78 8.19
N GLU A 144 -2.49 -7.26 9.37
CA GLU A 144 -3.20 -8.00 10.41
C GLU A 144 -4.56 -8.53 9.91
N VAL A 145 -5.39 -7.65 9.32
CA VAL A 145 -6.73 -8.00 8.82
C VAL A 145 -6.65 -8.99 7.66
N SER A 146 -5.72 -8.78 6.75
CA SER A 146 -5.52 -9.63 5.56
C SER A 146 -4.71 -10.89 5.89
N ARG A 147 -4.00 -10.91 7.02
CA ARG A 147 -3.05 -11.96 7.44
C ARG A 147 -1.98 -12.22 6.39
N VAL A 148 -1.41 -11.15 5.90
CA VAL A 148 -0.25 -11.15 5.00
C VAL A 148 0.95 -10.53 5.70
N GLU A 149 2.15 -10.80 5.20
CA GLU A 149 3.35 -10.06 5.60
C GLU A 149 3.19 -8.58 5.20
N ILE A 150 3.81 -7.68 5.96
CA ILE A 150 3.58 -6.23 5.81
C ILE A 150 4.05 -5.70 4.46
N ASP A 151 5.13 -6.23 3.90
CA ASP A 151 5.62 -5.89 2.57
C ASP A 151 4.57 -6.27 1.49
N ARG A 152 3.87 -7.38 1.68
CA ARG A 152 2.78 -7.84 0.82
C ARG A 152 1.49 -7.06 1.03
N ALA A 153 1.28 -6.48 2.22
CA ALA A 153 0.13 -5.62 2.49
C ALA A 153 0.10 -4.35 1.60
N LEU A 154 1.25 -3.96 1.03
CA LEU A 154 1.34 -2.90 0.03
C LEU A 154 0.69 -3.27 -1.31
N SER A 155 0.39 -4.55 -1.56
CA SER A 155 -0.24 -5.05 -2.79
C SER A 155 -1.69 -5.44 -2.56
N PRO A 156 -2.69 -4.73 -3.15
CA PRO A 156 -4.09 -5.13 -3.07
C PRO A 156 -4.35 -6.52 -3.66
N VAL A 157 -3.53 -6.97 -4.60
CA VAL A 157 -3.66 -8.31 -5.21
C VAL A 157 -3.35 -9.37 -4.16
N TRP A 158 -2.21 -9.27 -3.47
CA TRP A 158 -1.82 -10.21 -2.42
C TRP A 158 -2.81 -10.25 -1.26
N THR A 159 -3.30 -9.08 -0.80
CA THR A 159 -4.29 -9.03 0.28
C THR A 159 -5.59 -9.72 -0.12
N THR A 160 -6.06 -9.50 -1.35
CA THR A 160 -7.28 -10.14 -1.87
C THR A 160 -7.09 -11.63 -2.06
N GLU A 161 -5.96 -12.05 -2.62
CA GLU A 161 -5.64 -13.47 -2.84
C GLU A 161 -5.63 -14.26 -1.53
N VAL A 162 -4.95 -13.76 -0.50
CA VAL A 162 -4.89 -14.43 0.81
C VAL A 162 -6.26 -14.47 1.49
N LEU A 163 -7.05 -13.39 1.40
CA LEU A 163 -8.42 -13.38 1.91
C LEU A 163 -9.28 -14.47 1.23
N MET A 164 -9.14 -14.59 -0.10
CA MET A 164 -9.84 -15.64 -0.86
C MET A 164 -9.34 -17.03 -0.49
N LEU A 165 -8.03 -17.27 -0.48
CA LEU A 165 -7.42 -18.55 -0.10
C LEU A 165 -7.93 -19.04 1.25
N ARG A 166 -7.99 -18.15 2.24
CA ARG A 166 -8.52 -18.47 3.56
C ARG A 166 -9.99 -18.92 3.51
N LYS A 167 -10.81 -18.23 2.75
CA LYS A 167 -12.22 -18.62 2.58
C LYS A 167 -12.37 -19.97 1.86
N PHE A 168 -11.52 -20.25 0.87
CA PHE A 168 -11.45 -21.57 0.26
C PHE A 168 -11.09 -22.66 1.27
N MET A 169 -10.06 -22.41 2.11
CA MET A 169 -9.66 -23.34 3.16
C MET A 169 -10.77 -23.56 4.21
N GLU A 170 -11.42 -22.49 4.67
CA GLU A 170 -12.58 -22.56 5.58
C GLU A 170 -13.70 -23.45 5.01
N ARG A 171 -13.92 -23.37 3.70
CA ARG A 171 -14.92 -24.18 2.98
C ARG A 171 -14.39 -25.57 2.54
N LYS A 172 -13.16 -25.94 2.95
CA LYS A 172 -12.48 -27.20 2.54
C LYS A 172 -12.44 -27.37 1.01
N ARG A 173 -12.20 -26.30 0.29
CA ARG A 173 -12.05 -26.28 -1.16
C ARG A 173 -10.63 -25.96 -1.55
N VAL A 174 -10.17 -26.52 -2.68
CA VAL A 174 -8.87 -26.25 -3.27
C VAL A 174 -9.07 -25.33 -4.47
N ILE A 175 -8.21 -24.31 -4.60
CA ILE A 175 -8.14 -23.50 -5.81
C ILE A 175 -7.40 -24.29 -6.87
N VAL A 176 -8.01 -24.39 -8.05
CA VAL A 176 -7.36 -25.03 -9.21
C VAL A 176 -6.23 -24.13 -9.68
N ASN A 177 -5.03 -24.70 -9.85
CA ASN A 177 -3.90 -23.99 -10.41
C ASN A 177 -4.22 -23.48 -11.81
N GLU A 178 -3.67 -22.31 -12.14
CA GLU A 178 -3.78 -21.71 -13.46
C GLU A 178 -3.34 -22.72 -14.54
N ARG A 179 -4.17 -22.93 -15.57
CA ARG A 179 -3.80 -23.82 -16.68
C ARG A 179 -2.68 -23.15 -17.46
N LYS A 180 -1.50 -23.74 -17.47
CA LYS A 180 -0.39 -23.32 -18.32
C LYS A 180 -0.85 -23.34 -19.78
N GLY A 181 -0.90 -22.19 -20.44
CA GLY A 181 -1.16 -22.11 -21.87
C GLY A 181 -2.32 -21.21 -22.30
N GLU A 182 -3.10 -20.64 -21.40
CA GLU A 182 -4.04 -19.60 -21.79
C GLU A 182 -3.26 -18.31 -21.99
N SER A 183 -3.09 -17.92 -23.27
CA SER A 183 -2.51 -16.64 -23.65
C SER A 183 -3.29 -15.52 -22.97
N HIS A 184 -2.60 -14.50 -22.46
CA HIS A 184 -3.21 -13.28 -21.97
C HIS A 184 -4.09 -12.65 -23.07
N VAL A 185 -5.36 -13.02 -23.10
CA VAL A 185 -6.32 -12.42 -24.00
C VAL A 185 -6.46 -10.96 -23.58
N LYS A 186 -6.02 -10.05 -24.44
CA LYS A 186 -6.25 -8.62 -24.22
C LYS A 186 -7.76 -8.41 -24.21
N PHE A 187 -8.29 -7.92 -23.10
CA PHE A 187 -9.68 -7.50 -23.02
C PHE A 187 -9.75 -5.98 -23.21
N GLU A 188 -10.82 -5.55 -23.86
CA GLU A 188 -11.10 -4.14 -24.07
C GLU A 188 -11.34 -3.44 -22.74
N GLY A 189 -10.74 -2.27 -22.54
CA GLY A 189 -10.93 -1.46 -21.36
C GLY A 189 -12.33 -0.84 -21.27
N ALA A 190 -12.61 -0.12 -20.22
CA ALA A 190 -13.87 0.58 -20.05
C ALA A 190 -14.07 1.64 -21.14
N TYR A 191 -15.32 1.79 -21.61
CA TYR A 191 -15.66 2.86 -22.54
C TYR A 191 -15.46 4.23 -21.88
N VAL A 192 -14.71 5.11 -22.54
CA VAL A 192 -14.49 6.49 -22.14
C VAL A 192 -14.97 7.39 -23.25
N LYS A 193 -16.09 8.10 -23.04
CA LYS A 193 -16.58 9.09 -23.99
C LYS A 193 -15.59 10.26 -24.07
N LYS A 194 -15.21 10.66 -25.28
CA LYS A 194 -14.38 11.85 -25.47
C LYS A 194 -15.18 13.08 -25.02
N PRO A 195 -14.58 13.95 -24.20
CA PRO A 195 -15.26 15.18 -23.78
C PRO A 195 -15.46 16.12 -24.97
N GLU A 196 -16.62 16.70 -25.07
CA GLU A 196 -16.90 17.78 -26.02
C GLU A 196 -16.36 19.09 -25.44
N LYS A 197 -15.56 19.81 -26.21
CA LYS A 197 -14.98 21.09 -25.75
C LYS A 197 -16.05 22.17 -25.79
N GLY A 198 -16.19 22.91 -24.70
CA GLY A 198 -17.16 23.99 -24.62
C GLY A 198 -17.29 24.54 -23.19
N LEU A 199 -18.02 25.62 -23.07
CA LEU A 199 -18.49 26.16 -21.80
C LEU A 199 -19.91 25.62 -21.55
N TYR A 200 -20.11 24.98 -20.42
CA TYR A 200 -21.40 24.38 -20.07
C TYR A 200 -21.94 25.01 -18.78
N GLU A 201 -23.19 25.35 -18.77
CA GLU A 201 -23.93 25.80 -17.59
C GLU A 201 -24.80 24.66 -17.06
N TRP A 202 -25.08 24.68 -15.75
CA TRP A 202 -25.98 23.72 -15.09
C TRP A 202 -25.49 22.25 -15.20
N ILE A 203 -24.24 22.02 -14.87
CA ILE A 203 -23.65 20.67 -14.90
C ILE A 203 -24.09 19.87 -13.68
N ALA A 204 -24.74 18.71 -13.91
CA ALA A 204 -25.00 17.71 -12.89
C ALA A 204 -24.00 16.56 -13.00
N CYS A 205 -23.28 16.25 -11.92
CA CYS A 205 -22.32 15.18 -11.86
C CYS A 205 -22.89 14.00 -11.05
N PHE A 206 -22.93 12.82 -11.66
CA PHE A 206 -23.40 11.59 -11.02
C PHE A 206 -22.26 10.58 -10.97
N ASP A 207 -22.12 9.87 -9.84
CA ASP A 207 -21.17 8.80 -9.64
C ASP A 207 -21.83 7.60 -8.99
N PHE A 208 -21.45 6.40 -9.44
CA PHE A 208 -21.95 5.15 -8.84
C PHE A 208 -21.15 4.82 -7.58
N ALA A 209 -21.82 4.82 -6.44
CA ALA A 209 -21.19 4.45 -5.19
C ALA A 209 -20.61 3.02 -5.25
N SER A 210 -19.28 2.90 -5.16
CA SER A 210 -18.58 1.61 -5.15
C SER A 210 -18.96 0.70 -6.34
N LEU A 211 -18.94 1.23 -7.57
CA LEU A 211 -19.41 0.55 -8.78
C LEU A 211 -18.87 -0.89 -8.92
N TYR A 212 -17.55 -1.08 -8.89
CA TYR A 212 -16.95 -2.41 -9.06
C TYR A 212 -17.37 -3.42 -7.97
N PRO A 213 -17.26 -3.11 -6.66
CA PRO A 213 -17.74 -4.03 -5.62
C PRO A 213 -19.22 -4.37 -5.75
N ASN A 214 -20.07 -3.39 -6.03
CA ASN A 214 -21.49 -3.63 -6.17
C ASN A 214 -21.83 -4.47 -7.40
N THR A 215 -21.15 -4.26 -8.53
CA THR A 215 -21.29 -5.10 -9.71
C THR A 215 -20.85 -6.54 -9.43
N MET A 216 -19.70 -6.73 -8.77
CA MET A 216 -19.22 -8.06 -8.39
C MET A 216 -20.20 -8.78 -7.46
N MET A 217 -20.76 -8.06 -6.49
CA MET A 217 -21.78 -8.62 -5.57
C MET A 217 -23.08 -8.93 -6.29
N GLN A 218 -23.56 -8.06 -7.16
CA GLN A 218 -24.80 -8.22 -7.88
C GLN A 218 -24.78 -9.43 -8.82
N TRP A 219 -23.68 -9.58 -9.58
CA TRP A 219 -23.52 -10.65 -10.54
C TRP A 219 -22.90 -11.93 -9.95
N GLY A 220 -22.57 -11.94 -8.66
CA GLY A 220 -21.95 -13.10 -8.01
C GLY A 220 -20.61 -13.48 -8.63
N ILE A 221 -19.82 -12.49 -9.07
CA ILE A 221 -18.54 -12.72 -9.73
C ILE A 221 -17.55 -13.31 -8.73
N SER A 222 -17.16 -14.56 -8.95
CA SER A 222 -16.14 -15.24 -8.14
C SER A 222 -15.53 -16.41 -8.94
N PRO A 223 -14.23 -16.71 -8.79
CA PRO A 223 -13.55 -17.70 -9.62
C PRO A 223 -14.17 -19.10 -9.54
N GLU A 224 -14.60 -19.52 -8.36
CA GLU A 224 -15.12 -20.86 -8.12
C GLU A 224 -16.53 -21.13 -8.69
N VAL A 225 -17.22 -20.08 -9.06
CA VAL A 225 -18.55 -20.16 -9.68
C VAL A 225 -18.55 -19.79 -11.15
N TYR A 226 -17.38 -19.45 -11.71
CA TYR A 226 -17.22 -19.23 -13.14
C TYR A 226 -17.23 -20.55 -13.89
N ILE A 227 -18.16 -20.73 -14.83
CA ILE A 227 -18.30 -21.97 -15.58
C ILE A 227 -17.94 -21.86 -17.07
N GLY A 228 -17.71 -20.63 -17.55
CA GLY A 228 -17.29 -20.42 -18.93
C GLY A 228 -17.83 -19.15 -19.56
N LYS A 229 -17.51 -18.96 -20.84
CA LYS A 229 -17.96 -17.81 -21.62
C LYS A 229 -18.68 -18.30 -22.88
N ASN A 230 -19.80 -17.64 -23.22
CA ASN A 230 -20.60 -17.93 -24.41
C ASN A 230 -21.04 -19.42 -24.51
N LEU A 231 -21.43 -19.99 -23.38
CA LEU A 231 -21.90 -21.36 -23.31
C LEU A 231 -23.17 -21.54 -24.18
N LYS A 232 -23.28 -22.70 -24.87
CA LYS A 232 -24.45 -23.06 -25.65
C LYS A 232 -25.67 -23.36 -24.74
N GLU A 233 -25.40 -24.07 -23.63
CA GLU A 233 -26.40 -24.39 -22.62
C GLU A 233 -26.03 -23.67 -21.32
N ILE A 234 -26.99 -22.97 -20.77
CA ILE A 234 -26.82 -22.20 -19.51
C ILE A 234 -27.68 -22.89 -18.45
N PRO A 235 -27.09 -23.36 -17.35
CA PRO A 235 -27.86 -23.99 -16.26
C PRO A 235 -28.92 -23.01 -15.72
N GLU A 236 -30.06 -23.60 -15.32
CA GLU A 236 -31.10 -22.81 -14.64
C GLU A 236 -30.54 -22.20 -13.35
N GLY A 237 -30.83 -20.92 -13.11
CA GLY A 237 -30.28 -20.17 -11.98
C GLY A 237 -28.85 -19.62 -12.19
N ALA A 238 -28.22 -19.87 -13.33
CA ALA A 238 -26.93 -19.25 -13.65
C ALA A 238 -27.09 -17.80 -14.09
N ILE A 239 -26.09 -16.98 -13.75
CA ILE A 239 -26.05 -15.56 -14.11
C ILE A 239 -25.14 -15.38 -15.32
N LYS A 240 -25.68 -14.87 -16.43
CA LYS A 240 -24.91 -14.49 -17.62
C LYS A 240 -24.68 -12.98 -17.65
N THR A 241 -23.42 -12.57 -17.77
CA THR A 241 -23.05 -11.18 -17.90
C THR A 241 -23.21 -10.70 -19.34
N SER A 242 -23.22 -9.38 -19.56
CA SER A 242 -23.25 -8.77 -20.91
C SER A 242 -22.05 -9.17 -21.77
N SER A 243 -20.90 -9.45 -21.14
CA SER A 243 -19.69 -9.94 -21.83
C SER A 243 -19.77 -11.44 -22.20
N GLY A 244 -20.85 -12.12 -21.88
CA GLY A 244 -21.04 -13.54 -22.14
C GLY A 244 -20.45 -14.49 -21.11
N ALA A 245 -19.80 -13.98 -20.05
CA ALA A 245 -19.33 -14.82 -18.95
C ALA A 245 -20.51 -15.36 -18.13
N VAL A 246 -20.44 -16.61 -17.74
CA VAL A 246 -21.50 -17.31 -17.00
C VAL A 246 -20.97 -17.72 -15.63
N PHE A 247 -21.71 -17.35 -14.60
CA PHE A 247 -21.44 -17.69 -13.20
C PHE A 247 -22.58 -18.52 -12.66
N TYR A 248 -22.25 -19.64 -12.04
CA TYR A 248 -23.24 -20.55 -11.49
C TYR A 248 -22.84 -21.06 -10.12
N SER A 249 -23.64 -20.73 -9.12
CA SER A 249 -23.45 -21.25 -7.76
C SER A 249 -24.39 -22.43 -7.51
N LYS A 250 -23.83 -23.64 -7.55
CA LYS A 250 -24.53 -24.87 -7.24
C LYS A 250 -25.04 -24.83 -5.79
N GLU A 251 -26.27 -25.29 -5.56
CA GLU A 251 -26.86 -25.44 -4.23
C GLU A 251 -27.03 -24.11 -3.45
N GLY A 252 -27.11 -22.96 -4.12
CA GLY A 252 -27.35 -21.67 -3.47
C GLY A 252 -26.24 -21.21 -2.52
N LYS A 253 -25.04 -21.80 -2.62
CA LYS A 253 -23.89 -21.37 -1.82
C LYS A 253 -23.41 -19.99 -2.26
N GLU A 254 -23.27 -19.09 -1.30
CA GLU A 254 -22.81 -17.73 -1.56
C GLU A 254 -21.42 -17.74 -2.21
N PRO A 255 -21.19 -17.03 -3.34
CA PRO A 255 -19.87 -16.86 -3.95
C PRO A 255 -18.87 -16.24 -2.96
N ILE A 256 -17.65 -16.79 -2.90
CA ILE A 256 -16.66 -16.42 -1.89
C ILE A 256 -16.30 -14.93 -1.96
N LEU A 257 -16.06 -14.42 -3.16
CA LEU A 257 -15.72 -13.01 -3.33
C LEU A 257 -16.88 -12.09 -2.91
N ARG A 258 -18.14 -12.51 -3.19
CA ARG A 258 -19.32 -11.76 -2.77
C ARG A 258 -19.44 -11.71 -1.25
N GLU A 259 -19.22 -12.82 -0.55
CA GLU A 259 -19.20 -12.88 0.92
C GLU A 259 -18.15 -11.94 1.51
N ILE A 260 -16.91 -11.96 0.97
CA ILE A 260 -15.82 -11.09 1.41
C ILE A 260 -16.21 -9.61 1.20
N LEU A 261 -16.69 -9.27 0.02
CA LEU A 261 -17.05 -7.89 -0.33
C LEU A 261 -18.21 -7.37 0.52
N GLN A 262 -19.23 -8.17 0.76
CA GLN A 262 -20.35 -7.80 1.64
C GLN A 262 -19.86 -7.51 3.07
N GLY A 263 -18.99 -8.36 3.61
CA GLY A 263 -18.41 -8.16 4.94
C GLY A 263 -17.59 -6.87 5.03
N LEU A 264 -16.69 -6.65 4.08
CA LEU A 264 -15.85 -5.43 4.04
C LEU A 264 -16.69 -4.17 3.81
N TYR A 265 -17.71 -4.24 2.96
CA TYR A 265 -18.60 -3.10 2.69
C TYR A 265 -19.43 -2.72 3.92
N ALA A 266 -19.96 -3.71 4.64
CA ALA A 266 -20.70 -3.48 5.88
C ALA A 266 -19.81 -2.82 6.96
N GLN A 267 -18.58 -3.33 7.14
CA GLN A 267 -17.61 -2.75 8.07
C GLN A 267 -17.24 -1.31 7.68
N ARG A 268 -16.97 -1.08 6.38
CA ARG A 268 -16.69 0.27 5.86
C ARG A 268 -17.84 1.23 6.13
N LYS A 269 -19.08 0.82 5.91
CA LYS A 269 -20.27 1.64 6.14
C LYS A 269 -20.41 2.02 7.63
N ALA A 270 -20.20 1.05 8.52
CA ALA A 270 -20.25 1.28 9.96
C ALA A 270 -19.13 2.22 10.44
N THR A 271 -17.89 2.01 9.95
CA THR A 271 -16.75 2.87 10.29
C THR A 271 -16.93 4.29 9.75
N LYS A 272 -17.43 4.44 8.52
CA LYS A 272 -17.70 5.75 7.92
C LYS A 272 -18.75 6.54 8.71
N LYS A 273 -19.76 5.87 9.25
CA LYS A 273 -20.76 6.52 10.12
C LYS A 273 -20.09 7.07 11.38
N LYS A 274 -19.27 6.28 12.08
CA LYS A 274 -18.51 6.72 13.25
C LYS A 274 -17.59 7.90 12.94
N TYR A 275 -16.89 7.82 11.81
CA TYR A 275 -16.01 8.90 11.35
C TYR A 275 -16.78 10.24 11.23
N PHE A 276 -17.93 10.27 10.57
CA PHE A 276 -18.74 11.49 10.45
C PHE A 276 -19.31 11.99 11.80
N GLU A 277 -19.60 11.08 12.73
CA GLU A 277 -20.01 11.46 14.09
C GLU A 277 -18.86 12.18 14.81
N CYS A 278 -17.65 11.63 14.76
CA CYS A 278 -16.45 12.27 15.31
C CYS A 278 -16.12 13.62 14.64
N GLU A 279 -16.22 13.72 13.31
CA GLU A 279 -16.02 15.01 12.62
C GLU A 279 -16.99 16.10 13.12
N LYS A 280 -18.27 15.77 13.28
CA LYS A 280 -19.26 16.70 13.83
C LYS A 280 -18.91 17.14 15.25
N GLU A 281 -18.41 16.25 16.08
CA GLU A 281 -17.97 16.59 17.44
C GLU A 281 -16.73 17.49 17.43
N ILE A 282 -15.75 17.19 16.58
CA ILE A 282 -14.57 18.04 16.40
C ILE A 282 -14.96 19.44 15.94
N GLU A 283 -15.90 19.58 15.01
CA GLU A 283 -16.39 20.88 14.57
C GLU A 283 -17.10 21.67 15.68
N LYS A 284 -17.90 20.99 16.50
CA LYS A 284 -18.55 21.62 17.67
C LYS A 284 -17.51 22.14 18.67
N ILE A 285 -16.48 21.34 18.97
CA ILE A 285 -15.41 21.73 19.88
C ILE A 285 -14.62 22.92 19.31
N LYS A 286 -14.25 22.90 18.01
CA LYS A 286 -13.56 24.00 17.34
C LYS A 286 -14.36 25.31 17.42
N LYS A 287 -15.69 25.25 17.17
CA LYS A 287 -16.58 26.41 17.30
C LYS A 287 -16.65 26.92 18.74
N ALA A 288 -16.70 26.03 19.74
CA ALA A 288 -16.72 26.41 21.14
C ALA A 288 -15.41 27.07 21.60
N ILE A 289 -14.26 26.58 21.13
CA ILE A 289 -12.95 27.21 21.40
C ILE A 289 -12.89 28.61 20.80
N LYS A 290 -13.32 28.75 19.53
CA LYS A 290 -13.31 30.05 18.83
C LYS A 290 -14.25 31.09 19.45
N ALA A 291 -15.32 30.63 20.09
CA ALA A 291 -16.25 31.52 20.79
C ALA A 291 -15.75 31.98 22.17
N LYS A 292 -14.72 31.34 22.72
CA LYS A 292 -14.11 31.68 24.00
C LYS A 292 -12.75 32.41 23.86
N SER A 293 -12.23 32.47 22.65
CA SER A 293 -11.04 33.26 22.25
C SER A 293 -11.46 34.61 21.69
#